data_b7cfad143dd97f9f774dae9259b7c1c3
#
_entry.id   b7cfad143dd97f9f774dae9259b7c1c3
#
_cell.length_a   1.000
_cell.length_b   1.000
_cell.length_c   1.000
_cell.angle_alpha   90.00
_cell.angle_beta   90.00
_cell.angle_gamma   90.00
#
_symmetry.space_group_name_H-M   'P 1'
#
loop_
_entity.id
_entity.type
_entity.pdbx_description
1 polymer ?
#
loop_
_entity_poly.entity_id
_entity_poly.type
_entity_poly.pdbx_seq_one_letter_code
_entity_poly.pdbx_strand_id
1 'polypeptide(L)'
;MESFMISGIQQIGVGTVDFRKSWNWYIDMFGIDIRILEDDTVAERMLPYTGGKPQKRHACIAVNLQGGGGFEIWQYSDRKPEPCPFEIAVGDLGIFAAKLKCRDVLSFHKHISANWNSCTEPEMLPDGSPCFYVKDLYGNTFQI
;
A
#
# COMPACT_ATOMS: atom_id res chain seq x y z
N MET A 1 -17.69 12.22 30.46
CA MET A 1 -16.39 11.93 29.82
C MET A 1 -16.70 11.27 28.48
N GLU A 2 -16.40 11.91 27.38
CA GLU A 2 -16.54 11.27 26.06
C GLU A 2 -15.49 10.15 25.98
N SER A 3 -15.94 8.93 25.67
CA SER A 3 -15.03 7.80 25.45
C SER A 3 -14.55 7.83 24.00
N PHE A 4 -13.24 7.97 23.77
CA PHE A 4 -12.65 7.83 22.45
C PHE A 4 -12.33 6.36 22.19
N MET A 5 -12.69 5.86 21.01
CA MET A 5 -12.40 4.50 20.58
C MET A 5 -11.54 4.54 19.32
N ILE A 6 -10.41 3.83 19.33
CA ILE A 6 -9.60 3.58 18.14
C ILE A 6 -9.92 2.15 17.69
N SER A 7 -10.57 2.01 16.53
CA SER A 7 -11.01 0.70 16.01
C SER A 7 -9.99 0.02 15.09
N GLY A 8 -8.99 0.74 14.59
CA GLY A 8 -7.95 0.22 13.71
C GLY A 8 -7.49 1.20 12.65
N ILE A 9 -6.62 0.71 11.77
CA ILE A 9 -6.18 1.45 10.58
C ILE A 9 -7.20 1.19 9.47
N GLN A 10 -7.82 2.26 8.96
CA GLN A 10 -8.82 2.16 7.91
C GLN A 10 -8.18 1.98 6.54
N GLN A 11 -7.08 2.70 6.26
CA GLN A 11 -6.35 2.65 4.99
C GLN A 11 -4.88 3.01 5.17
N ILE A 12 -4.07 2.62 4.20
CA ILE A 12 -2.71 3.12 4.01
C ILE A 12 -2.60 3.78 2.64
N GLY A 13 -1.87 4.90 2.56
CA GLY A 13 -1.57 5.56 1.31
C GLY A 13 -0.37 4.91 0.62
N VAL A 14 -0.50 4.60 -0.66
CA VAL A 14 0.59 4.11 -1.51
C VAL A 14 0.77 5.04 -2.70
N GLY A 15 1.96 5.66 -2.78
CA GLY A 15 2.32 6.53 -3.88
C GLY A 15 2.69 5.74 -5.13
N THR A 16 2.29 6.23 -6.29
CA THR A 16 2.54 5.59 -7.58
C THR A 16 2.81 6.60 -8.69
N VAL A 17 3.48 6.18 -9.74
CA VAL A 17 3.68 6.96 -10.96
C VAL A 17 2.74 6.55 -12.09
N ASP A 18 2.05 5.43 -11.95
CA ASP A 18 1.03 4.93 -12.88
C ASP A 18 -0.09 4.27 -12.08
N PHE A 19 -1.15 5.04 -11.89
CA PHE A 19 -2.31 4.65 -11.09
C PHE A 19 -2.95 3.33 -11.56
N ARG A 20 -3.22 3.19 -12.87
CA ARG A 20 -3.91 2.02 -13.42
C ARG A 20 -3.06 0.76 -13.31
N LYS A 21 -1.78 0.87 -13.63
CA LYS A 21 -0.83 -0.24 -13.53
C LYS A 21 -0.70 -0.71 -12.07
N SER A 22 -0.63 0.22 -11.13
CA SER A 22 -0.54 -0.10 -9.71
C SER A 22 -1.79 -0.79 -9.20
N TRP A 23 -2.97 -0.24 -9.51
CA TRP A 23 -4.20 -0.84 -9.04
C TRP A 23 -4.44 -2.22 -9.62
N ASN A 24 -4.18 -2.44 -10.91
CA ASN A 24 -4.24 -3.78 -11.51
C ASN A 24 -3.29 -4.75 -10.80
N TRP A 25 -2.08 -4.32 -10.48
CA TRP A 25 -1.14 -5.15 -9.71
C TRP A 25 -1.68 -5.52 -8.32
N TYR A 26 -2.29 -4.57 -7.59
CA TYR A 26 -2.91 -4.85 -6.29
C TYR A 26 -4.15 -5.75 -6.39
N ILE A 27 -4.91 -5.66 -7.49
CA ILE A 27 -6.00 -6.60 -7.78
C ILE A 27 -5.43 -8.01 -7.95
N ASP A 28 -4.44 -8.16 -8.83
CA ASP A 28 -3.88 -9.46 -9.20
C ASP A 28 -3.14 -10.11 -8.02
N MET A 29 -2.37 -9.33 -7.26
CA MET A 29 -1.54 -9.84 -6.17
C MET A 29 -2.29 -9.96 -4.84
N PHE A 30 -3.11 -8.98 -4.47
CA PHE A 30 -3.72 -8.89 -3.13
C PHE A 30 -5.25 -9.00 -3.15
N GLY A 31 -5.88 -9.10 -4.32
CA GLY A 31 -7.33 -9.15 -4.44
C GLY A 31 -8.02 -7.86 -4.00
N ILE A 32 -7.36 -6.71 -4.11
CA ILE A 32 -7.90 -5.39 -3.73
C ILE A 32 -8.70 -4.82 -4.90
N ASP A 33 -9.84 -5.42 -5.17
CA ASP A 33 -10.65 -5.20 -6.37
C ASP A 33 -11.90 -4.33 -6.15
N ILE A 34 -12.28 -4.12 -4.89
CA ILE A 34 -13.48 -3.34 -4.55
C ILE A 34 -13.12 -1.87 -4.38
N ARG A 35 -13.56 -1.05 -5.31
CA ARG A 35 -13.42 0.40 -5.26
C ARG A 35 -14.47 1.03 -4.34
N ILE A 36 -14.01 1.71 -3.29
CA ILE A 36 -14.86 2.49 -2.40
C ILE A 36 -15.04 3.91 -2.94
N LEU A 37 -13.93 4.54 -3.36
CA LEU A 37 -13.89 5.91 -3.87
C LEU A 37 -12.82 6.02 -4.94
N GLU A 38 -13.09 6.80 -5.98
CA GLU A 38 -12.08 7.25 -6.96
C GLU A 38 -12.28 8.75 -7.22
N ASP A 39 -11.19 9.49 -7.24
CA ASP A 39 -11.20 10.94 -7.36
C ASP A 39 -10.00 11.41 -8.22
N ASP A 40 -10.29 12.17 -9.27
CA ASP A 40 -9.30 12.77 -10.17
C ASP A 40 -9.47 14.29 -10.18
N THR A 41 -9.11 14.91 -9.05
CA THR A 41 -9.29 16.35 -8.80
C THR A 41 -8.03 17.00 -8.21
N VAL A 42 -8.11 18.30 -7.96
CA VAL A 42 -7.06 19.06 -7.26
C VAL A 42 -7.12 18.79 -5.78
N ALA A 43 -5.98 18.43 -5.19
CA ALA A 43 -5.83 18.15 -3.76
C ALA A 43 -5.62 19.43 -2.96
N GLU A 44 -6.66 20.23 -2.77
CA GLU A 44 -6.59 21.54 -2.10
C GLU A 44 -6.14 21.46 -0.63
N ARG A 45 -6.41 20.35 0.05
CA ARG A 45 -6.05 20.15 1.46
C ARG A 45 -4.61 19.69 1.70
N MET A 46 -3.88 19.40 0.63
CA MET A 46 -2.50 18.85 0.71
C MET A 46 -1.42 19.93 0.62
N LEU A 47 -1.78 21.20 0.68
CA LEU A 47 -0.85 22.34 0.52
C LEU A 47 0.41 22.26 1.40
N PRO A 48 0.35 21.85 2.69
CA PRO A 48 1.54 21.73 3.52
C PRO A 48 2.58 20.72 2.96
N TYR A 49 2.11 19.75 2.17
CA TYR A 49 2.94 18.67 1.62
C TYR A 49 3.33 18.90 0.14
N THR A 50 2.81 19.96 -0.48
CA THR A 50 3.04 20.27 -1.90
C THR A 50 3.72 21.64 -2.10
N GLY A 51 4.40 22.13 -1.06
CA GLY A 51 5.08 23.45 -1.11
C GLY A 51 4.11 24.63 -1.28
N GLY A 52 2.90 24.51 -0.74
CA GLY A 52 1.88 25.57 -0.78
C GLY A 52 1.15 25.70 -2.12
N LYS A 53 1.35 24.79 -3.05
CA LYS A 53 0.70 24.82 -4.38
C LYS A 53 -0.32 23.68 -4.50
N PRO A 54 -1.58 23.98 -4.91
CA PRO A 54 -2.53 22.92 -5.27
C PRO A 54 -1.97 22.05 -6.38
N GLN A 55 -2.17 20.75 -6.28
CA GLN A 55 -1.75 19.80 -7.33
C GLN A 55 -2.88 18.84 -7.63
N LYS A 56 -3.06 18.55 -8.92
CA LYS A 56 -4.00 17.54 -9.37
C LYS A 56 -3.50 16.15 -9.00
N ARG A 57 -4.42 15.31 -8.57
CA ARG A 57 -4.15 13.91 -8.25
C ARG A 57 -5.22 12.99 -8.79
N HIS A 58 -4.83 11.76 -9.06
CA HIS A 58 -5.73 10.63 -9.22
C HIS A 58 -5.56 9.72 -8.00
N ALA A 59 -6.62 9.47 -7.28
CA ALA A 59 -6.59 8.62 -6.08
C ALA A 59 -7.79 7.67 -6.07
N CYS A 60 -7.58 6.48 -5.55
CA CYS A 60 -8.61 5.48 -5.34
C CYS A 60 -8.45 4.85 -3.97
N ILE A 61 -9.54 4.74 -3.22
CA ILE A 61 -9.60 3.86 -2.05
C ILE A 61 -10.18 2.53 -2.52
N ALA A 62 -9.38 1.49 -2.42
CA ALA A 62 -9.76 0.14 -2.78
C ALA A 62 -9.52 -0.84 -1.63
N VAL A 63 -10.38 -1.85 -1.51
CA VAL A 63 -10.36 -2.84 -0.43
C VAL A 63 -10.50 -4.25 -0.99
N ASN A 64 -10.10 -5.23 -0.17
CA ASN A 64 -10.49 -6.62 -0.31
C ASN A 64 -11.56 -6.93 0.74
N LEU A 65 -12.70 -7.47 0.34
CA LEU A 65 -13.80 -7.78 1.25
C LEU A 65 -13.49 -8.88 2.28
N GLN A 66 -12.39 -9.58 2.14
CA GLN A 66 -11.92 -10.56 3.12
C GLN A 66 -11.13 -9.94 4.28
N GLY A 67 -10.73 -8.67 4.17
CA GLY A 67 -9.90 -7.98 5.13
C GLY A 67 -10.45 -6.62 5.55
N GLY A 68 -9.93 -6.06 6.64
CA GLY A 68 -10.49 -4.90 7.31
C GLY A 68 -10.00 -3.53 6.87
N GLY A 69 -8.88 -3.42 6.18
CA GLY A 69 -8.30 -2.16 5.74
C GLY A 69 -8.25 -2.04 4.22
N GLY A 70 -7.93 -0.86 3.73
CA GLY A 70 -7.81 -0.58 2.31
C GLY A 70 -6.51 0.09 1.94
N PHE A 71 -6.33 0.27 0.64
CA PHE A 71 -5.26 1.06 0.07
C PHE A 71 -5.84 2.34 -0.52
N GLU A 72 -5.24 3.47 -0.22
CA GLU A 72 -5.40 4.69 -0.97
C GLU A 72 -4.27 4.77 -1.99
N ILE A 73 -4.55 4.35 -3.22
CA ILE A 73 -3.61 4.39 -4.33
C ILE A 73 -3.60 5.82 -4.87
N TRP A 74 -2.43 6.47 -4.86
CA TRP A 74 -2.31 7.90 -5.08
C TRP A 74 -1.26 8.24 -6.13
N GLN A 75 -1.65 9.01 -7.15
CA GLN A 75 -0.76 9.55 -8.17
C GLN A 75 -0.96 11.06 -8.29
N TYR A 76 0.12 11.86 -8.20
CA TYR A 76 0.07 13.24 -8.67
C TYR A 76 0.11 13.28 -10.19
N SER A 77 -0.82 14.05 -10.81
CA SER A 77 -0.94 14.16 -12.27
C SER A 77 -0.21 15.39 -12.83
N ASP A 78 -0.03 16.46 -12.03
CA ASP A 78 0.65 17.69 -12.44
C ASP A 78 2.17 17.61 -12.39
N ARG A 79 2.71 16.57 -11.76
CA ARG A 79 4.16 16.33 -11.69
C ARG A 79 4.47 14.84 -11.72
N LYS A 80 5.64 14.50 -12.20
CA LYS A 80 6.16 13.14 -12.06
C LYS A 80 6.69 12.97 -10.64
N PRO A 81 6.19 12.00 -9.85
CA PRO A 81 6.78 11.67 -8.57
C PRO A 81 8.21 11.19 -8.73
N GLU A 82 9.07 11.61 -7.83
CA GLU A 82 10.46 11.13 -7.75
C GLU A 82 10.54 9.98 -6.76
N PRO A 83 11.26 8.90 -7.07
CA PRO A 83 11.51 7.83 -6.12
C PRO A 83 12.43 8.32 -5.01
N CYS A 84 12.44 7.58 -3.88
CA CYS A 84 13.43 7.82 -2.84
C CYS A 84 14.85 7.67 -3.43
N PRO A 85 15.76 8.63 -3.19
CA PRO A 85 17.11 8.61 -3.77
C PRO A 85 18.06 7.59 -3.13
N PHE A 86 17.59 6.85 -2.12
CA PHE A 86 18.34 5.81 -1.42
C PHE A 86 17.43 4.61 -1.14
N GLU A 87 18.02 3.47 -0.82
CA GLU A 87 17.28 2.30 -0.39
C GLU A 87 16.79 2.49 1.04
N ILE A 88 15.46 2.41 1.21
CA ILE A 88 14.83 2.58 2.52
C ILE A 88 15.08 1.31 3.35
N ALA A 89 15.64 1.50 4.56
CA ALA A 89 15.95 0.44 5.51
C ALA A 89 15.08 0.52 6.77
N VAL A 90 15.08 -0.56 7.53
CA VAL A 90 14.43 -0.58 8.86
C VAL A 90 15.14 0.41 9.77
N GLY A 91 14.37 1.33 10.36
CA GLY A 91 14.86 2.40 11.22
C GLY A 91 14.91 3.77 10.56
N ASP A 92 14.73 3.86 9.25
CA ASP A 92 14.54 5.14 8.56
C ASP A 92 13.22 5.79 8.97
N LEU A 93 13.13 7.11 8.82
CA LEU A 93 11.90 7.86 9.09
C LEU A 93 10.84 7.51 8.06
N GLY A 94 9.63 7.21 8.55
CA GLY A 94 8.46 6.90 7.73
C GLY A 94 7.93 5.49 7.94
N ILE A 95 7.15 5.00 6.97
CA ILE A 95 6.59 3.65 7.00
C ILE A 95 7.51 2.75 6.17
N PHE A 96 8.23 1.84 6.85
CA PHE A 96 9.07 0.86 6.17
C PHE A 96 8.23 -0.24 5.49
N ALA A 97 7.27 -0.80 6.21
CA ALA A 97 6.39 -1.84 5.69
C ALA A 97 4.98 -1.74 6.25
N ALA A 98 3.98 -2.07 5.44
CA ALA A 98 2.62 -2.28 5.89
C ALA A 98 2.38 -3.77 6.12
N LYS A 99 1.73 -4.12 7.25
CA LYS A 99 1.35 -5.50 7.56
C LYS A 99 -0.04 -5.82 7.03
N LEU A 100 -0.16 -6.91 6.29
CA LEU A 100 -1.42 -7.43 5.78
C LEU A 100 -1.72 -8.78 6.41
N LYS A 101 -2.94 -8.95 6.92
CA LYS A 101 -3.39 -10.24 7.43
C LYS A 101 -3.75 -11.17 6.27
N CYS A 102 -3.27 -12.40 6.35
CA CYS A 102 -3.60 -13.46 5.43
C CYS A 102 -4.07 -14.71 6.20
N ARG A 103 -5.05 -15.44 5.67
CA ARG A 103 -5.55 -16.66 6.32
C ARG A 103 -4.58 -17.83 6.15
N ASP A 104 -3.93 -17.92 5.00
CA ASP A 104 -2.98 -18.98 4.64
C ASP A 104 -1.79 -18.32 3.94
N VAL A 105 -0.79 -17.99 4.74
CA VAL A 105 0.42 -17.29 4.29
C VAL A 105 1.21 -18.12 3.28
N LEU A 106 1.29 -19.44 3.47
CA LEU A 106 2.07 -20.31 2.59
C LEU A 106 1.42 -20.49 1.23
N SER A 107 0.10 -20.65 1.18
CA SER A 107 -0.64 -20.69 -0.09
C SER A 107 -0.59 -19.34 -0.80
N PHE A 108 -0.65 -18.27 -0.04
CA PHE A 108 -0.55 -16.92 -0.60
C PHE A 108 0.85 -16.61 -1.14
N HIS A 109 1.91 -17.07 -0.45
CA HIS A 109 3.27 -16.99 -0.97
C HIS A 109 3.42 -17.70 -2.32
N LYS A 110 2.85 -18.92 -2.46
CA LYS A 110 2.85 -19.63 -3.75
C LYS A 110 2.19 -18.85 -4.87
N HIS A 111 1.06 -18.16 -4.57
CA HIS A 111 0.39 -17.29 -5.54
C HIS A 111 1.29 -16.12 -5.94
N ILE A 112 1.86 -15.41 -4.97
CA ILE A 112 2.73 -14.27 -5.22
C ILE A 112 3.98 -14.69 -6.00
N SER A 113 4.73 -15.70 -5.54
CA SER A 113 5.99 -16.11 -6.15
C SER A 113 5.84 -16.69 -7.56
N ALA A 114 4.68 -17.23 -7.89
CA ALA A 114 4.37 -17.68 -9.25
C ALA A 114 4.13 -16.52 -10.24
N ASN A 115 3.74 -15.36 -9.77
CA ASN A 115 3.33 -14.22 -10.61
C ASN A 115 4.22 -12.98 -10.44
N TRP A 116 5.05 -12.95 -9.37
CA TRP A 116 5.86 -11.80 -9.02
C TRP A 116 7.17 -12.23 -8.35
N ASN A 117 8.29 -11.72 -8.82
CA ASN A 117 9.63 -12.14 -8.40
C ASN A 117 10.22 -11.32 -7.24
N SER A 118 9.55 -10.26 -6.80
CA SER A 118 10.04 -9.40 -5.71
C SER A 118 9.39 -9.74 -4.38
N CYS A 119 9.57 -10.99 -3.94
CA CYS A 119 9.17 -11.47 -2.61
C CYS A 119 10.28 -12.31 -1.97
N THR A 120 10.27 -12.36 -0.63
CA THR A 120 11.17 -13.25 0.13
C THR A 120 10.55 -14.64 0.28
N GLU A 121 11.40 -15.61 0.62
CA GLU A 121 10.89 -16.91 1.11
C GLU A 121 10.18 -16.72 2.46
N PRO A 122 9.20 -17.58 2.80
CA PRO A 122 8.54 -17.53 4.09
C PRO A 122 9.49 -17.85 5.24
N GLU A 123 9.42 -17.05 6.29
CA GLU A 123 10.15 -17.23 7.55
C GLU A 123 9.18 -17.34 8.71
N MET A 124 9.63 -17.96 9.81
CA MET A 124 8.84 -18.06 11.04
C MET A 124 9.13 -16.90 11.97
N LEU A 125 8.10 -16.20 12.39
CA LEU A 125 8.20 -15.20 13.44
C LEU A 125 8.42 -15.84 14.82
N PRO A 126 8.88 -15.09 15.83
CA PRO A 126 9.08 -15.61 17.18
C PRO A 126 7.82 -16.21 17.84
N ASP A 127 6.65 -15.79 17.41
CA ASP A 127 5.35 -16.33 17.87
C ASP A 127 4.93 -17.62 17.16
N GLY A 128 5.76 -18.12 16.24
CA GLY A 128 5.51 -19.32 15.46
C GLY A 128 4.63 -19.12 14.23
N SER A 129 4.21 -17.89 13.91
CA SER A 129 3.47 -17.62 12.68
C SER A 129 4.42 -17.47 11.48
N PRO A 130 4.05 -17.97 10.28
CA PRO A 130 4.82 -17.71 9.07
C PRO A 130 4.60 -16.27 8.58
N CYS A 131 5.63 -15.68 7.98
CA CYS A 131 5.52 -14.42 7.25
C CYS A 131 6.46 -14.39 6.06
N PHE A 132 6.21 -13.51 5.11
CA PHE A 132 7.13 -13.15 4.04
C PHE A 132 6.97 -11.68 3.67
N TYR A 133 7.94 -11.13 2.94
CA TYR A 133 7.89 -9.76 2.45
C TYR A 133 7.72 -9.75 0.94
N VAL A 134 6.97 -8.77 0.45
CA VAL A 134 6.82 -8.50 -0.98
C VAL A 134 6.95 -7.01 -1.23
N LYS A 135 7.67 -6.64 -2.30
CA LYS A 135 7.73 -5.26 -2.80
C LYS A 135 6.83 -5.12 -4.01
N ASP A 136 6.07 -4.02 -4.08
CA ASP A 136 5.26 -3.70 -5.24
C ASP A 136 6.11 -3.17 -6.42
N LEU A 137 5.43 -2.65 -7.45
CA LEU A 137 6.02 -2.09 -8.67
C LEU A 137 6.99 -0.92 -8.41
N TYR A 138 6.88 -0.26 -7.27
CA TYR A 138 7.61 0.97 -6.93
C TYR A 138 8.43 0.85 -5.64
N GLY A 139 8.55 -0.35 -5.11
CA GLY A 139 9.38 -0.66 -3.94
C GLY A 139 8.68 -0.46 -2.60
N ASN A 140 7.35 -0.22 -2.58
CA ASN A 140 6.61 -0.25 -1.32
C ASN A 140 6.63 -1.66 -0.75
N THR A 141 6.99 -1.80 0.53
CA THR A 141 7.18 -3.10 1.18
C THR A 141 5.93 -3.49 1.97
N PHE A 142 5.51 -4.73 1.81
CA PHE A 142 4.42 -5.34 2.56
C PHE A 142 4.92 -6.60 3.26
N GLN A 143 4.54 -6.76 4.53
CA GLN A 143 4.72 -7.98 5.30
C GLN A 143 3.37 -8.73 5.32
N ILE A 144 3.38 -9.98 4.91
CA ILE A 144 2.22 -10.86 4.89
C ILE A 144 2.29 -11.83 6.07
#